data_b0ea5a7fdaba419a87b5c889262a120e
#
_entry.id   b0ea5a7fdaba419a87b5c889262a120e
#
_cell.length_a   1.000
_cell.length_b   1.000
_cell.length_c   1.000
_cell.angle_alpha   90.00
_cell.angle_beta   90.00
_cell.angle_gamma   90.00
#
_symmetry.space_group_name_H-M   'P 1'
#
loop_
_entity.id
_entity.type
_entity.pdbx_description
1 polymer ?
#
loop_
_entity_poly.entity_id
_entity_poly.type
_entity_poly.pdbx_seq_one_letter_code
_entity_poly.pdbx_strand_id
1 'polypeptide(L)'
;MSRASLVIDCDGHILEPPDLWEKYLEPRYRARAIRIRVGDDGYEYLEIDGKRATLPRPGQLGTLGGMGKRVDEARRLRERAMSGEIRPDEMRGIRPGPEQTYLRGAAFGTMDMAERVQLLDREGMARAILYPTIGLLWEAELMDPELSSAYCRAYNRWIADFCRDSGGRLIPIAHLSLGDPAEAARELERAVRDGCRGAFVCPFTITRVPHGAPEHDAVFAAAQTLDVPLAIHPTFEPPAWNVHHRYDKFGWAVWYFDLFAGHGVQHAFATFFQLGVFDRFPRLRVVVLESQAGWIGYFLDRADAIFGGTTLGATVRLTEKPSHYFKRQCYISADPDERTIPAMMQLVGEDKFFWASDYPHPDHPGNYLEELREMVAPMPETGRRAILGENVARAYNLS
;
A
#
# COMPACT_ATOMS: atom_id res chain seq x y z
N MET A 1 -24.98 18.34 20.56
CA MET A 1 -24.70 18.00 19.15
C MET A 1 -23.52 17.03 19.13
N SER A 2 -23.73 15.78 18.79
CA SER A 2 -22.65 14.79 18.56
C SER A 2 -21.76 15.39 17.45
N ARG A 3 -20.47 15.60 17.72
CA ARG A 3 -19.51 15.90 16.64
C ARG A 3 -19.58 14.72 15.66
N ALA A 4 -19.90 14.99 14.40
CA ALA A 4 -19.79 13.97 13.38
C ALA A 4 -18.39 13.33 13.48
N SER A 5 -18.32 12.01 13.50
CA SER A 5 -17.03 11.31 13.59
C SER A 5 -16.16 11.71 12.41
N LEU A 6 -14.91 12.07 12.67
CA LEU A 6 -13.93 12.33 11.64
C LEU A 6 -13.61 10.99 10.97
N VAL A 7 -13.99 10.81 9.70
CA VAL A 7 -13.70 9.60 8.93
C VAL A 7 -12.61 9.93 7.91
N ILE A 8 -11.46 9.27 8.02
CA ILE A 8 -10.32 9.43 7.12
C ILE A 8 -9.92 8.05 6.61
N ASP A 9 -9.99 7.86 5.32
CA ASP A 9 -9.43 6.70 4.64
C ASP A 9 -7.90 6.80 4.65
N CYS A 10 -7.22 5.84 5.27
CA CYS A 10 -5.76 5.92 5.41
C CYS A 10 -5.01 5.29 4.24
N ASP A 11 -5.71 4.55 3.38
CA ASP A 11 -5.14 3.84 2.24
C ASP A 11 -6.19 3.74 1.14
N GLY A 12 -6.24 4.80 0.35
CA GLY A 12 -7.01 4.85 -0.87
C GLY A 12 -6.08 5.02 -2.06
N HIS A 13 -6.47 4.49 -3.20
CA HIS A 13 -5.65 4.50 -4.39
C HIS A 13 -6.19 5.40 -5.48
N ILE A 14 -5.28 5.79 -6.37
CA ILE A 14 -5.55 6.57 -7.57
C ILE A 14 -5.00 5.82 -8.77
N LEU A 15 -5.73 5.81 -9.88
CA LEU A 15 -5.21 5.28 -11.13
C LEU A 15 -4.44 6.39 -11.85
N GLU A 16 -3.16 6.19 -12.05
CA GLU A 16 -2.31 7.15 -12.75
C GLU A 16 -2.74 7.27 -14.20
N PRO A 17 -2.91 8.49 -14.73
CA PRO A 17 -3.26 8.65 -16.13
C PRO A 17 -2.14 8.10 -17.03
N PRO A 18 -2.47 7.47 -18.17
CA PRO A 18 -1.48 6.81 -19.03
C PRO A 18 -0.33 7.70 -19.50
N ASP A 19 -0.55 9.00 -19.55
CA ASP A 19 0.43 9.99 -20.02
C ASP A 19 1.24 10.66 -18.89
N LEU A 20 1.04 10.25 -17.64
CA LEU A 20 1.76 10.80 -16.47
C LEU A 20 3.26 10.78 -16.69
N TRP A 21 3.78 9.61 -17.04
CA TRP A 21 5.21 9.38 -17.15
C TRP A 21 5.86 10.22 -18.24
N GLU A 22 5.19 10.38 -19.38
CA GLU A 22 5.69 11.23 -20.47
C GLU A 22 5.66 12.72 -20.12
N LYS A 23 4.69 13.14 -19.31
CA LYS A 23 4.53 14.55 -18.88
C LYS A 23 5.50 14.94 -17.77
N TYR A 24 5.67 14.07 -16.76
CA TYR A 24 6.35 14.42 -15.52
C TYR A 24 7.79 13.91 -15.41
N LEU A 25 8.19 12.94 -16.26
CA LEU A 25 9.60 12.51 -16.33
C LEU A 25 10.48 13.63 -16.89
N GLU A 26 11.69 13.72 -16.37
CA GLU A 26 12.73 14.55 -16.92
C GLU A 26 13.02 14.16 -18.39
N PRO A 27 13.30 15.12 -19.28
CA PRO A 27 13.43 14.86 -20.74
C PRO A 27 14.38 13.69 -21.08
N ARG A 28 15.47 13.53 -20.34
CA ARG A 28 16.45 12.46 -20.56
C ARG A 28 15.91 11.05 -20.36
N TYR A 29 14.83 10.88 -19.57
CA TYR A 29 14.22 9.58 -19.29
C TYR A 29 12.94 9.30 -20.08
N ARG A 30 12.41 10.27 -20.83
CA ARG A 30 11.11 10.12 -21.54
C ARG A 30 11.08 8.97 -22.53
N ALA A 31 12.21 8.64 -23.16
CA ALA A 31 12.30 7.45 -24.01
C ALA A 31 12.07 6.14 -23.26
N ARG A 32 12.34 6.15 -21.96
CA ARG A 32 12.21 5.00 -21.03
C ARG A 32 10.93 5.08 -20.18
N ALA A 33 9.97 5.97 -20.51
CA ALA A 33 8.74 6.17 -19.75
C ALA A 33 7.90 4.88 -19.69
N ILE A 34 7.18 4.70 -18.57
CA ILE A 34 6.14 3.68 -18.48
C ILE A 34 5.02 4.03 -19.45
N ARG A 35 4.57 3.05 -20.23
CA ARG A 35 3.48 3.20 -21.21
C ARG A 35 2.52 2.03 -21.13
N ILE A 36 1.26 2.30 -21.40
CA ILE A 36 0.28 1.26 -21.70
C ILE A 36 0.28 1.04 -23.20
N ARG A 37 0.54 -0.20 -23.61
CA ARG A 37 0.58 -0.64 -25.02
C ARG A 37 -0.43 -1.74 -25.26
N VAL A 38 -0.84 -1.92 -26.50
CA VAL A 38 -1.68 -3.04 -26.94
C VAL A 38 -0.79 -4.06 -27.65
N GLY A 39 -0.86 -5.31 -27.22
CA GLY A 39 -0.14 -6.43 -27.83
C GLY A 39 -0.86 -7.00 -29.06
N ASP A 40 -0.20 -7.91 -29.76
CA ASP A 40 -0.77 -8.63 -30.91
C ASP A 40 -1.99 -9.50 -30.55
N ASP A 41 -2.12 -9.85 -29.25
CA ASP A 41 -3.27 -10.54 -28.66
C ASP A 41 -4.46 -9.61 -28.35
N GLY A 42 -4.33 -8.33 -28.66
CA GLY A 42 -5.33 -7.28 -28.39
C GLY A 42 -5.39 -6.80 -26.93
N TYR A 43 -4.64 -7.40 -26.02
CA TYR A 43 -4.62 -6.99 -24.61
C TYR A 43 -3.63 -5.85 -24.35
N GLU A 44 -4.01 -4.99 -23.41
CA GLU A 44 -3.10 -4.01 -22.88
C GLU A 44 -2.02 -4.64 -21.99
N TYR A 45 -0.82 -4.05 -22.02
CA TYR A 45 0.30 -4.39 -21.15
C TYR A 45 1.07 -3.13 -20.76
N LEU A 46 1.82 -3.18 -19.67
CA LEU A 46 2.79 -2.14 -19.31
C LEU A 46 4.09 -2.36 -20.07
N GLU A 47 4.56 -1.31 -20.72
CA GLU A 47 5.93 -1.19 -21.21
C GLU A 47 6.73 -0.41 -20.19
N ILE A 48 7.73 -1.04 -19.59
CA ILE A 48 8.62 -0.45 -18.58
C ILE A 48 10.04 -0.49 -19.14
N ASP A 49 10.70 0.66 -19.23
CA ASP A 49 12.05 0.77 -19.80
C ASP A 49 12.17 0.14 -21.20
N GLY A 50 11.14 0.34 -22.04
CA GLY A 50 11.10 -0.21 -23.39
C GLY A 50 10.88 -1.73 -23.46
N LYS A 51 10.57 -2.40 -22.36
CA LYS A 51 10.31 -3.83 -22.29
C LYS A 51 8.86 -4.10 -21.88
N ARG A 52 8.26 -5.16 -22.42
CA ARG A 52 6.96 -5.64 -21.95
C ARG A 52 7.13 -6.18 -20.53
N ALA A 53 6.41 -5.62 -19.58
CA ALA A 53 6.37 -6.11 -18.21
C ALA A 53 5.72 -7.49 -18.13
N THR A 54 6.13 -8.30 -17.17
CA THR A 54 5.52 -9.61 -16.89
C THR A 54 4.24 -9.46 -16.05
N LEU A 55 4.14 -8.35 -15.33
CA LEU A 55 3.00 -7.95 -14.52
C LEU A 55 2.51 -6.54 -14.96
N PRO A 56 1.20 -6.29 -14.97
CA PRO A 56 0.10 -7.23 -14.74
C PRO A 56 -0.08 -8.18 -15.92
N ARG A 57 -0.78 -9.29 -15.69
CA ARG A 57 -1.11 -10.26 -16.74
C ARG A 57 -2.08 -9.67 -17.76
N PRO A 58 -2.18 -10.23 -18.98
CA PRO A 58 -3.16 -9.80 -19.96
C PRO A 58 -4.58 -9.76 -19.37
N GLY A 59 -5.27 -8.62 -19.53
CA GLY A 59 -6.60 -8.35 -18.99
C GLY A 59 -6.65 -7.83 -17.55
N GLN A 60 -5.57 -7.89 -16.77
CA GLN A 60 -5.56 -7.36 -15.40
C GLN A 60 -5.58 -5.83 -15.35
N LEU A 61 -4.91 -5.12 -16.30
CA LEU A 61 -4.90 -3.65 -16.29
C LEU A 61 -6.32 -3.06 -16.24
N GLY A 62 -7.24 -3.63 -16.99
CA GLY A 62 -8.64 -3.20 -17.00
C GLY A 62 -9.43 -3.57 -15.74
N THR A 63 -8.84 -4.26 -14.78
CA THR A 63 -9.51 -4.60 -13.51
C THR A 63 -9.00 -3.80 -12.32
N LEU A 64 -7.87 -3.12 -12.42
CA LEU A 64 -7.23 -2.43 -11.30
C LEU A 64 -8.13 -1.39 -10.59
N GLY A 65 -9.03 -0.74 -11.33
CA GLY A 65 -10.02 0.19 -10.75
C GLY A 65 -11.41 -0.44 -10.59
N GLY A 66 -11.49 -1.75 -10.37
CA GLY A 66 -12.72 -2.52 -10.50
C GLY A 66 -13.40 -2.94 -9.21
N MET A 67 -13.11 -2.30 -8.08
CA MET A 67 -13.74 -2.62 -6.79
C MET A 67 -15.26 -2.79 -6.91
N GLY A 68 -15.77 -3.89 -6.39
CA GLY A 68 -17.19 -4.22 -6.39
C GLY A 68 -17.84 -4.55 -7.74
N LYS A 69 -17.17 -4.27 -8.87
CA LYS A 69 -17.78 -4.48 -10.20
C LYS A 69 -17.92 -5.95 -10.60
N ARG A 70 -17.23 -6.88 -9.92
CA ARG A 70 -17.13 -8.29 -10.34
C ARG A 70 -17.62 -9.31 -9.32
N VAL A 71 -18.29 -8.87 -8.27
CA VAL A 71 -18.76 -9.77 -7.21
C VAL A 71 -19.69 -10.86 -7.76
N ASP A 72 -20.65 -10.49 -8.63
CA ASP A 72 -21.56 -11.46 -9.25
C ASP A 72 -20.85 -12.40 -10.22
N GLU A 73 -19.86 -11.92 -10.96
CA GLU A 73 -19.05 -12.73 -11.84
C GLU A 73 -18.21 -13.73 -11.05
N ALA A 74 -17.54 -13.30 -9.99
CA ALA A 74 -16.76 -14.14 -9.09
C ALA A 74 -17.64 -15.21 -8.44
N ARG A 75 -18.86 -14.83 -8.02
CA ARG A 75 -19.84 -15.77 -7.46
C ARG A 75 -20.23 -16.84 -8.48
N ARG A 76 -20.60 -16.45 -9.70
CA ARG A 76 -20.92 -17.39 -10.79
C ARG A 76 -19.78 -18.33 -11.13
N LEU A 77 -18.55 -17.80 -11.18
CA LEU A 77 -17.35 -18.62 -11.42
C LEU A 77 -17.15 -19.64 -10.30
N ARG A 78 -17.34 -19.23 -9.04
CA ARG A 78 -17.26 -20.15 -7.90
C ARG A 78 -18.32 -21.23 -7.98
N GLU A 79 -19.57 -20.88 -8.29
CA GLU A 79 -20.68 -21.84 -8.46
C GLU A 79 -20.34 -22.86 -9.56
N ARG A 80 -19.83 -22.42 -10.70
CA ARG A 80 -19.39 -23.28 -11.80
C ARG A 80 -18.23 -24.18 -11.43
N ALA A 81 -17.28 -23.71 -10.64
CA ALA A 81 -16.18 -24.52 -10.12
C ALA A 81 -16.68 -25.57 -9.11
N MET A 82 -17.57 -25.18 -8.21
CA MET A 82 -18.15 -26.08 -7.20
C MET A 82 -19.07 -27.15 -7.84
N SER A 83 -19.75 -26.83 -8.93
CA SER A 83 -20.53 -27.80 -9.71
C SER A 83 -19.68 -28.75 -10.56
N GLY A 84 -18.38 -28.52 -10.66
CA GLY A 84 -17.47 -29.29 -11.53
C GLY A 84 -17.53 -28.92 -13.00
N GLU A 85 -18.27 -27.86 -13.35
CA GLU A 85 -18.33 -27.34 -14.73
C GLU A 85 -16.99 -26.75 -15.19
N ILE A 86 -16.25 -26.13 -14.25
CA ILE A 86 -14.91 -25.57 -14.50
C ILE A 86 -13.95 -26.18 -13.50
N ARG A 87 -12.81 -26.69 -13.98
CA ARG A 87 -11.75 -27.17 -13.09
C ARG A 87 -10.99 -25.99 -12.46
N PRO A 88 -10.47 -26.14 -11.23
CA PRO A 88 -9.70 -25.08 -10.56
C PRO A 88 -8.50 -24.54 -11.37
N ASP A 89 -7.87 -25.40 -12.17
CA ASP A 89 -6.75 -25.02 -13.04
C ASP A 89 -7.22 -24.20 -14.27
N GLU A 90 -8.45 -24.43 -14.74
CA GLU A 90 -9.06 -23.67 -15.84
C GLU A 90 -9.46 -22.27 -15.39
N MET A 91 -9.83 -22.09 -14.11
CA MET A 91 -10.16 -20.75 -13.56
C MET A 91 -9.02 -19.75 -13.71
N ARG A 92 -7.77 -20.21 -13.71
CA ARG A 92 -6.59 -19.37 -13.93
C ARG A 92 -6.56 -18.72 -15.32
N GLY A 93 -7.23 -19.31 -16.30
CA GLY A 93 -7.34 -18.80 -17.66
C GLY A 93 -8.47 -17.81 -17.85
N ILE A 94 -9.37 -17.68 -16.87
CA ILE A 94 -10.51 -16.77 -16.97
C ILE A 94 -10.02 -15.34 -16.69
N ARG A 95 -10.11 -14.51 -17.68
CA ARG A 95 -9.71 -13.11 -17.65
C ARG A 95 -10.69 -12.26 -18.46
N PRO A 96 -10.80 -10.96 -18.18
CA PRO A 96 -11.57 -10.05 -19.03
C PRO A 96 -11.11 -10.13 -20.47
N GLY A 97 -12.03 -9.85 -21.40
CA GLY A 97 -11.67 -9.69 -22.79
C GLY A 97 -10.81 -8.45 -23.03
N PRO A 98 -10.19 -8.34 -24.21
CA PRO A 98 -9.31 -7.21 -24.56
C PRO A 98 -10.04 -5.85 -24.61
N GLU A 99 -11.37 -5.85 -24.68
CA GLU A 99 -12.20 -4.64 -24.62
C GLU A 99 -12.19 -4.01 -23.20
N GLN A 100 -11.84 -4.75 -22.16
CA GLN A 100 -11.69 -4.24 -20.79
C GLN A 100 -10.30 -3.61 -20.64
N THR A 101 -10.20 -2.38 -21.08
CA THR A 101 -8.97 -1.58 -21.03
C THR A 101 -8.78 -0.91 -19.67
N TYR A 102 -7.58 -0.42 -19.39
CA TYR A 102 -7.25 0.33 -18.18
C TYR A 102 -8.22 1.49 -17.93
N LEU A 103 -8.45 2.30 -18.97
CA LEU A 103 -9.37 3.44 -18.87
C LEU A 103 -10.83 3.02 -18.70
N ARG A 104 -11.28 1.94 -19.33
CA ARG A 104 -12.65 1.41 -19.14
C ARG A 104 -12.86 0.79 -17.76
N GLY A 105 -11.80 0.28 -17.17
CA GLY A 105 -11.80 -0.28 -15.80
C GLY A 105 -11.86 0.77 -14.71
N ALA A 106 -11.48 2.01 -15.01
CA ALA A 106 -11.43 3.08 -14.03
C ALA A 106 -12.81 3.32 -13.39
N ALA A 107 -12.84 3.29 -12.06
CA ALA A 107 -14.04 3.64 -11.29
C ALA A 107 -14.15 5.17 -11.16
N PHE A 108 -15.31 5.65 -10.71
CA PHE A 108 -15.56 7.07 -10.46
C PHE A 108 -14.58 7.64 -9.42
N GLY A 109 -13.94 8.76 -9.71
CA GLY A 109 -13.01 9.42 -8.78
C GLY A 109 -11.62 8.78 -8.69
N THR A 110 -11.25 7.89 -9.63
CA THR A 110 -9.93 7.25 -9.63
C THR A 110 -8.88 8.00 -10.42
N MET A 111 -9.30 8.84 -11.39
CA MET A 111 -8.39 9.61 -12.25
C MET A 111 -8.69 11.12 -12.24
N ASP A 112 -9.74 11.55 -11.58
CA ASP A 112 -10.16 12.95 -11.50
C ASP A 112 -10.32 13.40 -10.06
N MET A 113 -9.68 14.52 -9.72
CA MET A 113 -9.66 15.10 -8.37
C MET A 113 -11.04 15.52 -7.91
N ALA A 114 -11.82 16.17 -8.77
CA ALA A 114 -13.14 16.68 -8.40
C ALA A 114 -14.14 15.53 -8.20
N GLU A 115 -14.08 14.50 -9.04
CA GLU A 115 -14.85 13.26 -8.83
C GLU A 115 -14.47 12.56 -7.53
N ARG A 116 -13.15 12.52 -7.19
CA ARG A 116 -12.71 11.90 -5.93
C ARG A 116 -13.23 12.66 -4.72
N VAL A 117 -13.22 13.99 -4.74
CA VAL A 117 -13.81 14.80 -3.68
C VAL A 117 -15.32 14.55 -3.57
N GLN A 118 -16.03 14.47 -4.70
CA GLN A 118 -17.47 14.12 -4.71
C GLN A 118 -17.72 12.71 -4.14
N LEU A 119 -16.81 11.76 -4.39
CA LEU A 119 -16.89 10.42 -3.78
C LEU A 119 -16.80 10.52 -2.26
N LEU A 120 -15.82 11.25 -1.73
CA LEU A 120 -15.70 11.48 -0.29
C LEU A 120 -16.97 12.11 0.31
N ASP A 121 -17.55 13.07 -0.38
CA ASP A 121 -18.78 13.73 0.08
C ASP A 121 -19.97 12.75 0.13
N ARG A 122 -20.13 11.92 -0.90
CA ARG A 122 -21.20 10.89 -0.96
C ARG A 122 -21.08 9.85 0.15
N GLU A 123 -19.85 9.49 0.50
CA GLU A 123 -19.53 8.45 1.47
C GLU A 123 -19.37 8.98 2.91
N GLY A 124 -19.43 10.30 3.08
CA GLY A 124 -19.29 10.96 4.38
C GLY A 124 -17.87 10.92 4.95
N MET A 125 -16.88 10.77 4.09
CA MET A 125 -15.47 10.80 4.47
C MET A 125 -14.92 12.23 4.45
N ALA A 126 -14.14 12.57 5.45
CA ALA A 126 -13.51 13.90 5.53
C ALA A 126 -12.30 14.00 4.59
N ARG A 127 -11.48 12.97 4.52
CA ARG A 127 -10.23 12.94 3.76
C ARG A 127 -9.91 11.51 3.30
N ALA A 128 -9.07 11.41 2.26
CA ALA A 128 -8.40 10.17 1.88
C ALA A 128 -6.90 10.42 1.68
N ILE A 129 -6.07 9.50 2.17
CA ILE A 129 -4.65 9.43 1.86
C ILE A 129 -4.53 8.63 0.57
N LEU A 130 -3.75 9.14 -0.41
CA LEU A 130 -3.72 8.57 -1.75
C LEU A 130 -2.36 7.97 -2.10
N TYR A 131 -2.41 6.70 -2.49
CA TYR A 131 -1.30 5.90 -2.99
C TYR A 131 -1.47 5.58 -4.48
N PRO A 132 -0.38 5.20 -5.18
CA PRO A 132 -0.48 4.84 -6.61
C PRO A 132 -1.13 3.47 -6.80
N THR A 133 -1.48 3.14 -8.04
CA THR A 133 -1.87 1.80 -8.50
C THR A 133 -0.81 1.20 -9.43
N ILE A 134 -0.46 1.88 -10.53
CA ILE A 134 0.66 1.45 -11.40
C ILE A 134 1.98 1.51 -10.63
N GLY A 135 2.11 2.45 -9.70
CA GLY A 135 3.26 2.56 -8.80
C GLY A 135 3.56 1.30 -7.98
N LEU A 136 2.53 0.48 -7.71
CA LEU A 136 2.71 -0.79 -7.00
C LEU A 136 3.23 -1.94 -7.89
N LEU A 137 3.32 -1.74 -9.20
CA LEU A 137 3.65 -2.78 -10.18
C LEU A 137 5.09 -2.69 -10.70
N TRP A 138 5.55 -1.48 -11.01
CA TRP A 138 6.74 -1.29 -11.85
C TRP A 138 8.07 -1.59 -11.13
N GLU A 139 8.16 -1.41 -9.82
CA GLU A 139 9.44 -1.58 -9.11
C GLU A 139 9.90 -3.04 -9.11
N ALA A 140 8.98 -4.00 -9.16
CA ALA A 140 9.29 -5.42 -9.30
C ALA A 140 9.94 -5.79 -10.66
N GLU A 141 9.72 -4.95 -11.68
CA GLU A 141 10.17 -5.17 -13.06
C GLU A 141 11.44 -4.36 -13.42
N LEU A 142 11.89 -3.47 -12.51
CA LEU A 142 12.96 -2.52 -12.79
C LEU A 142 14.09 -2.60 -11.77
N MET A 143 15.27 -3.05 -12.20
CA MET A 143 16.47 -3.16 -11.36
C MET A 143 17.51 -2.03 -11.60
N ASP A 144 17.05 -0.87 -12.05
CA ASP A 144 17.86 0.33 -12.32
C ASP A 144 17.54 1.41 -11.28
N PRO A 145 18.41 1.66 -10.26
CA PRO A 145 18.13 2.62 -9.20
C PRO A 145 17.94 4.07 -9.71
N GLU A 146 18.67 4.47 -10.75
CA GLU A 146 18.56 5.81 -11.31
C GLU A 146 17.20 6.03 -11.97
N LEU A 147 16.73 5.06 -12.78
CA LEU A 147 15.42 5.15 -13.42
C LEU A 147 14.29 4.98 -12.41
N SER A 148 14.44 4.10 -11.41
CA SER A 148 13.46 3.98 -10.31
C SER A 148 13.28 5.31 -9.58
N SER A 149 14.38 5.99 -9.25
CA SER A 149 14.33 7.33 -8.64
C SER A 149 13.65 8.36 -9.55
N ALA A 150 13.86 8.27 -10.87
CA ALA A 150 13.22 9.17 -11.82
C ALA A 150 11.71 8.92 -11.92
N TYR A 151 11.27 7.66 -11.88
CA TYR A 151 9.85 7.32 -11.82
C TYR A 151 9.20 7.82 -10.54
N CYS A 152 9.83 7.62 -9.38
CA CYS A 152 9.35 8.19 -8.12
C CYS A 152 9.16 9.71 -8.21
N ARG A 153 10.16 10.44 -8.73
CA ARG A 153 10.06 11.91 -8.91
C ARG A 153 8.91 12.32 -9.84
N ALA A 154 8.68 11.56 -10.90
CA ALA A 154 7.58 11.85 -11.82
C ALA A 154 6.21 11.66 -11.14
N TYR A 155 6.01 10.54 -10.47
CA TYR A 155 4.79 10.28 -9.71
C TYR A 155 4.58 11.32 -8.61
N ASN A 156 5.61 11.62 -7.82
CA ASN A 156 5.49 12.53 -6.68
C ASN A 156 5.12 13.96 -7.09
N ARG A 157 5.64 14.43 -8.23
CA ARG A 157 5.20 15.72 -8.81
C ARG A 157 3.74 15.67 -9.22
N TRP A 158 3.36 14.61 -9.90
CA TRP A 158 1.99 14.46 -10.38
C TRP A 158 0.98 14.35 -9.23
N ILE A 159 1.22 13.53 -8.23
CA ILE A 159 0.25 13.36 -7.13
C ILE A 159 0.12 14.62 -6.28
N ALA A 160 1.20 15.38 -6.09
CA ALA A 160 1.15 16.69 -5.45
C ALA A 160 0.31 17.68 -6.26
N ASP A 161 0.48 17.71 -7.58
CA ASP A 161 -0.33 18.55 -8.49
C ASP A 161 -1.81 18.10 -8.48
N PHE A 162 -2.07 16.79 -8.54
CA PHE A 162 -3.41 16.23 -8.51
C PHE A 162 -4.19 16.60 -7.24
N CYS A 163 -3.54 16.57 -6.08
CA CYS A 163 -4.19 16.84 -4.79
C CYS A 163 -4.30 18.33 -4.44
N ARG A 164 -3.57 19.21 -5.12
CA ARG A 164 -3.37 20.62 -4.73
C ARG A 164 -4.68 21.37 -4.49
N ASP A 165 -5.61 21.25 -5.39
CA ASP A 165 -6.86 22.03 -5.38
C ASP A 165 -8.03 21.28 -4.70
N SER A 166 -7.75 20.20 -4.00
CA SER A 166 -8.76 19.40 -3.28
C SER A 166 -9.25 20.04 -1.97
N GLY A 167 -8.76 21.22 -1.59
CA GLY A 167 -9.08 21.84 -0.30
C GLY A 167 -8.52 21.06 0.91
N GLY A 168 -7.47 20.26 0.71
CA GLY A 168 -6.88 19.39 1.74
C GLY A 168 -7.70 18.13 2.04
N ARG A 169 -8.62 17.78 1.15
CA ARG A 169 -9.42 16.54 1.23
C ARG A 169 -8.65 15.31 0.75
N LEU A 170 -7.77 15.49 -0.23
CA LEU A 170 -6.90 14.45 -0.79
C LEU A 170 -5.46 14.69 -0.31
N ILE A 171 -4.88 13.69 0.31
CA ILE A 171 -3.57 13.77 0.96
C ILE A 171 -2.56 13.00 0.12
N PRO A 172 -1.64 13.68 -0.58
CA PRO A 172 -0.65 13.01 -1.42
C PRO A 172 0.44 12.32 -0.60
N ILE A 173 0.81 11.11 -0.98
CA ILE A 173 1.93 10.35 -0.42
C ILE A 173 3.00 10.15 -1.49
N ALA A 174 4.26 10.40 -1.12
CA ALA A 174 5.38 10.20 -2.03
C ALA A 174 5.74 8.71 -2.14
N HIS A 175 6.08 8.26 -3.34
CA HIS A 175 6.73 6.97 -3.58
C HIS A 175 8.25 7.16 -3.50
N LEU A 176 8.95 6.32 -2.75
CA LEU A 176 10.41 6.33 -2.64
C LEU A 176 10.97 4.94 -2.97
N SER A 177 11.93 4.88 -3.87
CA SER A 177 12.70 3.65 -4.11
C SER A 177 13.95 3.65 -3.24
N LEU A 178 14.17 2.58 -2.52
CA LEU A 178 15.37 2.38 -1.69
C LEU A 178 16.58 1.88 -2.49
N GLY A 179 16.51 1.92 -3.82
CA GLY A 179 17.63 1.60 -4.69
C GLY A 179 18.80 2.61 -4.59
N ASP A 180 18.48 3.89 -4.32
CA ASP A 180 19.44 4.95 -3.96
C ASP A 180 18.88 5.72 -2.75
N PRO A 181 19.26 5.34 -1.51
CA PRO A 181 18.73 5.96 -0.30
C PRO A 181 19.05 7.46 -0.15
N ALA A 182 20.17 7.92 -0.71
CA ALA A 182 20.53 9.33 -0.66
C ALA A 182 19.63 10.16 -1.58
N GLU A 183 19.33 9.64 -2.78
CA GLU A 183 18.36 10.26 -3.69
C GLU A 183 16.95 10.21 -3.12
N ALA A 184 16.55 9.07 -2.52
CA ALA A 184 15.24 8.93 -1.88
C ALA A 184 15.03 9.96 -0.75
N ALA A 185 16.05 10.23 0.06
CA ALA A 185 15.99 11.26 1.10
C ALA A 185 15.80 12.67 0.51
N ARG A 186 16.56 13.04 -0.53
CA ARG A 186 16.40 14.33 -1.23
C ARG A 186 15.03 14.46 -1.87
N GLU A 187 14.54 13.36 -2.44
CA GLU A 187 13.21 13.32 -3.07
C GLU A 187 12.10 13.48 -2.03
N LEU A 188 12.22 12.85 -0.84
CA LEU A 188 11.28 13.05 0.25
C LEU A 188 11.19 14.52 0.66
N GLU A 189 12.34 15.19 0.83
CA GLU A 189 12.38 16.62 1.16
C GLU A 189 11.69 17.49 0.09
N ARG A 190 11.90 17.15 -1.19
CA ARG A 190 11.25 17.86 -2.30
C ARG A 190 9.74 17.60 -2.30
N ALA A 191 9.31 16.33 -2.21
CA ALA A 191 7.91 15.95 -2.26
C ALA A 191 7.09 16.57 -1.12
N VAL A 192 7.67 16.64 0.09
CA VAL A 192 7.02 17.31 1.23
C VAL A 192 6.89 18.82 1.01
N ARG A 193 7.89 19.49 0.42
CA ARG A 193 7.75 20.89 0.02
C ARG A 193 6.64 21.09 -1.00
N ASP A 194 6.43 20.14 -1.90
CA ASP A 194 5.41 20.19 -2.95
C ASP A 194 4.02 19.83 -2.41
N GLY A 195 3.90 19.33 -1.17
CA GLY A 195 2.62 19.09 -0.50
C GLY A 195 2.39 17.66 0.00
N CYS A 196 3.28 16.69 -0.28
CA CYS A 196 3.16 15.35 0.26
C CYS A 196 3.22 15.35 1.80
N ARG A 197 2.44 14.47 2.44
CA ARG A 197 2.32 14.38 3.90
C ARG A 197 2.92 13.12 4.50
N GLY A 198 3.60 12.35 3.68
CA GLY A 198 4.29 11.11 4.03
C GLY A 198 4.92 10.51 2.80
N ALA A 199 5.53 9.37 2.98
CA ALA A 199 6.05 8.56 1.89
C ALA A 199 5.78 7.08 2.15
N PHE A 200 5.82 6.28 1.08
CA PHE A 200 5.86 4.83 1.19
C PHE A 200 7.05 4.25 0.43
N VAL A 201 7.42 3.05 0.84
CA VAL A 201 8.42 2.20 0.19
C VAL A 201 7.81 0.82 -0.09
N CYS A 202 8.30 0.15 -1.13
CA CYS A 202 7.97 -1.24 -1.41
C CYS A 202 8.42 -2.17 -0.27
N PRO A 203 7.83 -3.36 -0.11
CA PRO A 203 8.19 -4.30 0.95
C PRO A 203 9.49 -5.06 0.65
N PHE A 204 10.14 -4.76 -0.47
CA PHE A 204 11.44 -5.27 -0.88
C PHE A 204 12.36 -4.12 -1.30
N THR A 205 13.64 -4.40 -1.42
CA THR A 205 14.63 -3.48 -1.98
C THR A 205 15.32 -4.13 -3.18
N ILE A 206 15.47 -3.40 -4.27
CA ILE A 206 16.15 -3.92 -5.48
C ILE A 206 17.62 -4.25 -5.22
N THR A 207 18.23 -3.65 -4.19
CA THR A 207 19.60 -3.89 -3.73
C THR A 207 19.71 -5.13 -2.84
N ARG A 208 18.62 -5.72 -2.40
CA ARG A 208 18.55 -6.80 -1.39
C ARG A 208 19.10 -6.40 -0.02
N VAL A 209 19.30 -5.14 0.24
CA VAL A 209 19.67 -4.62 1.55
C VAL A 209 18.39 -4.55 2.42
N PRO A 210 18.36 -5.11 3.64
CA PRO A 210 17.18 -5.05 4.51
C PRO A 210 16.74 -3.62 4.81
N HIS A 211 15.44 -3.35 4.89
CA HIS A 211 14.89 -2.00 5.10
C HIS A 211 15.51 -1.29 6.31
N GLY A 212 15.65 -1.98 7.44
CA GLY A 212 16.22 -1.41 8.67
C GLY A 212 17.74 -1.19 8.66
N ALA A 213 18.43 -1.50 7.57
CA ALA A 213 19.89 -1.37 7.47
C ALA A 213 20.34 0.11 7.50
N PRO A 214 21.55 0.38 8.07
CA PRO A 214 22.08 1.75 8.17
C PRO A 214 22.25 2.47 6.83
N GLU A 215 22.34 1.74 5.75
CA GLU A 215 22.37 2.26 4.38
C GLU A 215 21.14 3.12 4.05
N HIS A 216 20.02 2.89 4.72
CA HIS A 216 18.77 3.64 4.54
C HIS A 216 18.58 4.77 5.56
N ASP A 217 19.52 4.99 6.48
CA ASP A 217 19.41 5.98 7.56
C ASP A 217 19.14 7.41 7.06
N ALA A 218 19.61 7.76 5.87
CA ALA A 218 19.33 9.06 5.27
C ALA A 218 17.83 9.31 5.07
N VAL A 219 17.08 8.28 4.66
CA VAL A 219 15.61 8.36 4.48
C VAL A 219 14.91 8.49 5.82
N PHE A 220 15.34 7.72 6.83
CA PHE A 220 14.76 7.77 8.17
C PHE A 220 15.02 9.11 8.86
N ALA A 221 16.24 9.65 8.70
CA ALA A 221 16.59 10.98 9.19
C ALA A 221 15.75 12.08 8.54
N ALA A 222 15.56 12.02 7.22
CA ALA A 222 14.72 12.97 6.48
C ALA A 222 13.26 12.89 6.95
N ALA A 223 12.66 11.69 7.00
CA ALA A 223 11.28 11.50 7.46
C ALA A 223 11.06 12.02 8.89
N GLN A 224 11.99 11.70 9.81
CA GLN A 224 11.95 12.19 11.18
C GLN A 224 12.09 13.70 11.29
N THR A 225 12.95 14.31 10.47
CA THR A 225 13.21 15.76 10.47
C THR A 225 12.04 16.55 9.91
N LEU A 226 11.44 16.03 8.85
CA LEU A 226 10.26 16.60 8.20
C LEU A 226 8.96 16.33 8.98
N ASP A 227 9.05 15.52 10.01
CA ASP A 227 7.90 15.08 10.83
C ASP A 227 6.77 14.46 9.99
N VAL A 228 7.13 13.57 9.07
CA VAL A 228 6.20 12.83 8.21
C VAL A 228 6.37 11.31 8.42
N PRO A 229 5.29 10.51 8.32
CA PRO A 229 5.40 9.07 8.43
C PRO A 229 6.04 8.43 7.19
N LEU A 230 6.72 7.31 7.40
CA LEU A 230 7.17 6.40 6.36
C LEU A 230 6.32 5.14 6.40
N ALA A 231 5.61 4.85 5.32
CA ALA A 231 4.79 3.66 5.18
C ALA A 231 5.56 2.53 4.47
N ILE A 232 5.23 1.30 4.81
CA ILE A 232 5.57 0.10 4.04
C ILE A 232 4.26 -0.41 3.46
N HIS A 233 4.17 -0.47 2.15
CA HIS A 233 2.96 -0.88 1.43
C HIS A 233 3.25 -2.12 0.59
N PRO A 234 2.38 -3.14 0.56
CA PRO A 234 2.56 -4.26 -0.32
C PRO A 234 2.56 -3.80 -1.77
N THR A 235 3.38 -4.46 -2.56
CA THR A 235 3.51 -4.23 -3.99
C THR A 235 3.70 -5.58 -4.66
N PHE A 236 3.58 -5.63 -5.98
CA PHE A 236 4.07 -6.80 -6.68
C PHE A 236 5.58 -6.92 -6.44
N GLU A 237 6.01 -8.10 -6.05
CA GLU A 237 7.41 -8.40 -5.77
C GLU A 237 8.04 -9.20 -6.92
N PRO A 238 9.35 -9.09 -7.14
CA PRO A 238 10.03 -9.95 -8.11
C PRO A 238 9.74 -11.43 -7.82
N PRO A 239 9.29 -12.23 -8.79
CA PRO A 239 8.83 -13.60 -8.55
C PRO A 239 9.84 -14.48 -7.79
N ALA A 240 11.13 -14.30 -8.08
CA ALA A 240 12.20 -15.08 -7.42
C ALA A 240 12.36 -14.77 -5.91
N TRP A 241 11.78 -13.68 -5.40
CA TRP A 241 11.91 -13.25 -4.01
C TRP A 241 10.62 -13.45 -3.21
N ASN A 242 9.53 -13.63 -3.90
CA ASN A 242 8.22 -13.72 -3.30
C ASN A 242 7.94 -15.13 -2.79
N VAL A 243 7.49 -15.25 -1.54
CA VAL A 243 7.12 -16.53 -0.92
C VAL A 243 5.97 -17.23 -1.65
N HIS A 244 5.15 -16.51 -2.37
CA HIS A 244 4.05 -17.05 -3.16
C HIS A 244 4.52 -17.98 -4.28
N HIS A 245 5.75 -17.82 -4.73
CA HIS A 245 6.37 -18.67 -5.76
C HIS A 245 7.08 -19.92 -5.21
N ARG A 246 6.96 -20.17 -3.90
CA ARG A 246 7.52 -21.41 -3.30
C ARG A 246 7.02 -22.69 -3.95
N TYR A 247 5.82 -22.65 -4.51
CA TYR A 247 5.18 -23.78 -5.17
C TYR A 247 4.83 -23.39 -6.61
N ASP A 248 5.72 -23.66 -7.57
CA ASP A 248 5.59 -23.26 -8.99
C ASP A 248 4.25 -23.65 -9.61
N LYS A 249 3.74 -24.86 -9.32
CA LYS A 249 2.45 -25.35 -9.83
C LYS A 249 1.25 -24.68 -9.17
N PHE A 250 1.43 -24.11 -8.00
CA PHE A 250 0.37 -23.46 -7.24
C PHE A 250 0.33 -21.93 -7.48
N GLY A 251 1.45 -21.39 -7.79
CA GLY A 251 1.92 -20.00 -7.99
C GLY A 251 0.89 -18.88 -8.02
N TRP A 252 -0.03 -18.77 -8.88
CA TRP A 252 -0.94 -17.65 -9.01
C TRP A 252 -2.40 -18.02 -8.73
N ALA A 253 -2.67 -18.90 -7.81
CA ALA A 253 -4.01 -19.01 -7.26
C ALA A 253 -4.31 -17.71 -6.49
N VAL A 254 -5.23 -16.91 -6.99
CA VAL A 254 -5.55 -15.56 -6.45
C VAL A 254 -5.79 -15.64 -4.94
N TRP A 255 -6.60 -16.59 -4.47
CA TRP A 255 -6.85 -16.78 -3.05
C TRP A 255 -5.59 -17.00 -2.20
N TYR A 256 -4.62 -17.81 -2.70
CA TYR A 256 -3.36 -18.04 -2.01
C TYR A 256 -2.48 -16.79 -2.00
N PHE A 257 -2.47 -16.05 -3.11
CA PHE A 257 -1.77 -14.78 -3.22
C PHE A 257 -2.33 -13.77 -2.20
N ASP A 258 -3.62 -13.53 -2.21
CA ASP A 258 -4.26 -12.54 -1.34
C ASP A 258 -4.08 -12.88 0.15
N LEU A 259 -4.17 -14.18 0.50
CA LEU A 259 -3.94 -14.64 1.88
C LEU A 259 -2.57 -14.26 2.43
N PHE A 260 -1.55 -14.21 1.57
CA PHE A 260 -0.16 -13.97 1.95
C PHE A 260 0.42 -12.66 1.42
N ALA A 261 -0.39 -11.79 0.84
CA ALA A 261 0.06 -10.52 0.26
C ALA A 261 0.84 -9.66 1.26
N GLY A 262 0.41 -9.62 2.51
CA GLY A 262 1.06 -8.86 3.57
C GLY A 262 2.40 -9.42 4.09
N HIS A 263 2.84 -10.62 3.67
CA HIS A 263 4.06 -11.24 4.23
C HIS A 263 5.33 -10.46 3.89
N GLY A 264 5.42 -9.89 2.68
CA GLY A 264 6.56 -9.03 2.32
C GLY A 264 6.68 -7.84 3.27
N VAL A 265 5.56 -7.21 3.59
CA VAL A 265 5.48 -6.09 4.53
C VAL A 265 5.91 -6.51 5.94
N GLN A 266 5.45 -7.67 6.41
CA GLN A 266 5.86 -8.22 7.72
C GLN A 266 7.37 -8.46 7.79
N HIS A 267 7.97 -9.00 6.73
CA HIS A 267 9.42 -9.22 6.64
C HIS A 267 10.18 -7.89 6.64
N ALA A 268 9.76 -6.93 5.84
CA ALA A 268 10.37 -5.60 5.81
C ALA A 268 10.29 -4.95 7.19
N PHE A 269 9.10 -4.94 7.81
CA PHE A 269 8.86 -4.35 9.12
C PHE A 269 9.69 -5.00 10.24
N ALA A 270 9.86 -6.32 10.23
CA ALA A 270 10.69 -7.03 11.20
C ALA A 270 12.14 -6.53 11.19
N THR A 271 12.68 -6.08 10.04
CA THR A 271 14.05 -5.59 9.95
C THR A 271 14.29 -4.27 10.67
N PHE A 272 13.23 -3.46 10.88
CA PHE A 272 13.34 -2.22 11.67
C PHE A 272 13.66 -2.51 13.14
N PHE A 273 13.06 -3.57 13.69
CA PHE A 273 13.38 -4.02 15.04
C PHE A 273 14.75 -4.68 15.09
N GLN A 274 14.99 -5.65 14.20
CA GLN A 274 16.23 -6.42 14.16
C GLN A 274 17.47 -5.52 14.10
N LEU A 275 17.41 -4.45 13.35
CA LEU A 275 18.55 -3.57 13.07
C LEU A 275 18.51 -2.25 13.85
N GLY A 276 17.59 -2.09 14.79
CA GLY A 276 17.57 -1.01 15.77
C GLY A 276 17.22 0.37 15.18
N VAL A 277 16.38 0.43 14.14
CA VAL A 277 15.95 1.70 13.54
C VAL A 277 15.28 2.62 14.58
N PHE A 278 14.47 2.03 15.44
CA PHE A 278 13.67 2.79 16.40
C PHE A 278 14.50 3.44 17.51
N ASP A 279 15.67 2.91 17.82
CA ASP A 279 16.62 3.57 18.74
C ASP A 279 17.41 4.68 18.01
N ARG A 280 17.81 4.45 16.76
CA ARG A 280 18.50 5.48 15.97
C ARG A 280 17.58 6.67 15.64
N PHE A 281 16.28 6.40 15.41
CA PHE A 281 15.30 7.41 14.98
C PHE A 281 14.05 7.41 15.89
N PRO A 282 14.16 7.94 17.12
CA PRO A 282 13.11 7.81 18.13
C PRO A 282 11.82 8.60 17.85
N ARG A 283 11.81 9.51 16.86
CA ARG A 283 10.61 10.24 16.44
C ARG A 283 10.10 9.80 15.06
N LEU A 284 10.78 8.88 14.39
CA LEU A 284 10.31 8.31 13.11
C LEU A 284 8.98 7.60 13.34
N ARG A 285 7.96 7.95 12.55
CA ARG A 285 6.71 7.20 12.51
C ARG A 285 6.74 6.21 11.35
N VAL A 286 6.44 4.94 11.64
CA VAL A 286 6.34 3.88 10.63
C VAL A 286 4.90 3.41 10.55
N VAL A 287 4.37 3.31 9.34
CA VAL A 287 3.02 2.84 9.06
C VAL A 287 3.09 1.55 8.26
N VAL A 288 2.35 0.55 8.67
CA VAL A 288 2.22 -0.74 7.99
C VAL A 288 0.86 -0.77 7.32
N LEU A 289 0.83 -0.90 6.00
CA LEU A 289 -0.39 -0.79 5.19
C LEU A 289 -0.76 -2.10 4.53
N GLU A 290 -2.03 -2.26 4.17
CA GLU A 290 -2.62 -3.32 3.33
C GLU A 290 -1.99 -4.71 3.57
N SER A 291 -1.81 -5.04 4.83
CA SER A 291 -1.21 -6.32 5.22
C SER A 291 -2.07 -7.09 6.20
N GLN A 292 -3.34 -6.69 6.32
CA GLN A 292 -4.24 -6.93 7.42
C GLN A 292 -3.57 -6.54 8.77
N ALA A 293 -4.32 -6.46 9.85
CA ALA A 293 -3.76 -6.05 11.13
C ALA A 293 -3.90 -7.11 12.23
N GLY A 294 -4.65 -8.17 11.97
CA GLY A 294 -4.88 -9.23 12.96
C GLY A 294 -3.63 -9.98 13.41
N TRP A 295 -2.56 -9.98 12.61
CA TRP A 295 -1.30 -10.64 12.94
C TRP A 295 -0.44 -9.89 13.96
N ILE A 296 -0.68 -8.59 14.18
CA ILE A 296 0.22 -7.74 14.96
C ILE A 296 0.38 -8.20 16.43
N GLY A 297 -0.69 -8.72 17.02
CA GLY A 297 -0.64 -9.26 18.40
C GLY A 297 0.35 -10.42 18.50
N TYR A 298 0.21 -11.42 17.65
CA TYR A 298 1.15 -12.55 17.58
C TYR A 298 2.57 -12.11 17.28
N PHE A 299 2.74 -11.19 16.35
CA PHE A 299 4.07 -10.68 15.96
C PHE A 299 4.78 -10.03 17.14
N LEU A 300 4.11 -9.16 17.88
CA LEU A 300 4.70 -8.45 19.02
C LEU A 300 5.00 -9.41 20.18
N ASP A 301 4.09 -10.33 20.52
CA ASP A 301 4.33 -11.36 21.54
C ASP A 301 5.54 -12.21 21.20
N ARG A 302 5.64 -12.64 19.93
CA ARG A 302 6.77 -13.45 19.47
C ARG A 302 8.07 -12.66 19.46
N ALA A 303 8.05 -11.41 19.02
CA ALA A 303 9.21 -10.52 18.99
C ALA A 303 9.74 -10.22 20.39
N ASP A 304 8.85 -9.93 21.34
CA ASP A 304 9.20 -9.71 22.75
C ASP A 304 9.79 -10.97 23.41
N ALA A 305 9.23 -12.13 23.11
CA ALA A 305 9.75 -13.41 23.61
C ALA A 305 11.17 -13.71 23.07
N ILE A 306 11.43 -13.41 21.79
CA ILE A 306 12.78 -13.56 21.21
C ILE A 306 13.74 -12.55 21.82
N PHE A 307 13.32 -11.29 21.98
CA PHE A 307 14.12 -10.24 22.60
C PHE A 307 14.55 -10.60 24.04
N GLY A 308 13.64 -11.16 24.82
CA GLY A 308 13.93 -11.65 26.19
C GLY A 308 14.71 -12.95 26.23
N GLY A 309 14.84 -13.67 25.10
CA GLY A 309 15.56 -14.94 25.00
C GLY A 309 17.07 -14.73 24.98
N THR A 310 17.82 -15.73 25.45
CA THR A 310 19.25 -15.60 25.70
C THR A 310 20.10 -15.48 24.42
N THR A 311 19.91 -16.38 23.45
CA THR A 311 20.81 -16.49 22.29
C THR A 311 20.34 -15.63 21.12
N LEU A 312 19.06 -15.71 20.76
CA LEU A 312 18.50 -14.99 19.62
C LEU A 312 18.30 -13.49 19.93
N GLY A 313 17.89 -13.15 21.17
CA GLY A 313 17.73 -11.76 21.60
C GLY A 313 19.02 -10.95 21.53
N ALA A 314 20.18 -11.59 21.72
CA ALA A 314 21.47 -10.92 21.58
C ALA A 314 21.80 -10.44 20.16
N THR A 315 21.08 -10.90 19.15
CA THR A 315 21.23 -10.45 17.75
C THR A 315 20.40 -9.20 17.42
N VAL A 316 19.44 -8.84 18.27
CA VAL A 316 18.56 -7.68 18.05
C VAL A 316 19.24 -6.43 18.61
N ARG A 317 19.24 -5.37 17.79
CA ARG A 317 19.90 -4.09 18.13
C ARG A 317 18.92 -3.08 18.72
N LEU A 318 18.16 -3.48 19.72
CA LEU A 318 17.20 -2.64 20.44
C LEU A 318 17.55 -2.59 21.94
N THR A 319 17.21 -1.46 22.59
CA THR A 319 17.40 -1.28 24.04
C THR A 319 16.15 -1.64 24.84
N GLU A 320 14.98 -1.61 24.20
CA GLU A 320 13.68 -1.94 24.78
C GLU A 320 13.00 -3.07 24.00
N LYS A 321 11.92 -3.61 24.55
CA LYS A 321 11.10 -4.65 23.89
C LYS A 321 10.47 -4.12 22.58
N PRO A 322 10.35 -4.95 21.53
CA PRO A 322 9.68 -4.58 20.29
C PRO A 322 8.29 -3.96 20.46
N SER A 323 7.46 -4.52 21.37
CA SER A 323 6.13 -3.96 21.67
C SER A 323 6.18 -2.53 22.23
N HIS A 324 7.23 -2.14 22.93
CA HIS A 324 7.43 -0.77 23.40
C HIS A 324 7.57 0.20 22.22
N TYR A 325 8.41 -0.15 21.24
CA TYR A 325 8.63 0.69 20.05
C TYR A 325 7.39 0.76 19.18
N PHE A 326 6.67 -0.35 19.01
CA PHE A 326 5.41 -0.33 18.27
C PHE A 326 4.44 0.68 18.89
N LYS A 327 4.23 0.59 20.21
CA LYS A 327 3.36 1.54 20.94
C LYS A 327 3.84 2.97 20.87
N ARG A 328 5.13 3.22 20.75
CA ARG A 328 5.70 4.56 20.69
C ARG A 328 5.51 5.21 19.34
N GLN A 329 5.78 4.51 18.23
CA GLN A 329 5.99 5.15 16.93
C GLN A 329 5.51 4.36 15.69
N CYS A 330 4.81 3.25 15.89
CA CYS A 330 4.29 2.48 14.76
C CYS A 330 2.76 2.53 14.70
N TYR A 331 2.23 2.31 13.50
CA TYR A 331 0.81 2.24 13.19
C TYR A 331 0.57 1.13 12.17
N ILE A 332 -0.66 0.61 12.12
CA ILE A 332 -1.05 -0.44 11.17
C ILE A 332 -2.46 -0.18 10.66
N SER A 333 -2.66 -0.39 9.35
CA SER A 333 -4.00 -0.34 8.76
C SER A 333 -4.70 -1.68 8.84
N ALA A 334 -5.99 -1.63 9.05
CA ALA A 334 -6.89 -2.77 9.06
C ALA A 334 -7.86 -2.69 7.88
N ASP A 335 -8.17 -3.83 7.28
CA ASP A 335 -9.23 -3.94 6.30
C ASP A 335 -10.60 -3.93 7.02
N PRO A 336 -11.65 -3.39 6.39
CA PRO A 336 -12.94 -3.22 7.05
C PRO A 336 -13.62 -4.53 7.47
N ASP A 337 -13.27 -5.66 6.83
CA ASP A 337 -13.83 -6.99 7.10
C ASP A 337 -13.08 -7.77 8.21
N GLU A 338 -12.03 -7.20 8.80
CA GLU A 338 -11.23 -7.85 9.82
C GLU A 338 -11.92 -7.89 11.19
N ARG A 339 -12.56 -9.00 11.52
CA ARG A 339 -13.29 -9.19 12.78
C ARG A 339 -12.42 -9.22 14.04
N THR A 340 -11.12 -9.39 13.90
CA THR A 340 -10.18 -9.47 15.02
C THR A 340 -9.78 -8.10 15.58
N ILE A 341 -9.99 -7.03 14.83
CA ILE A 341 -9.49 -5.69 15.15
C ILE A 341 -9.95 -5.16 16.52
N PRO A 342 -11.21 -5.27 16.93
CA PRO A 342 -11.60 -4.82 18.26
C PRO A 342 -10.77 -5.45 19.40
N ALA A 343 -10.45 -6.75 19.28
CA ALA A 343 -9.62 -7.43 20.25
C ALA A 343 -8.13 -7.01 20.15
N MET A 344 -7.63 -6.81 18.93
CA MET A 344 -6.25 -6.33 18.73
C MET A 344 -6.05 -4.92 19.28
N MET A 345 -7.01 -4.02 19.10
CA MET A 345 -6.96 -2.68 19.66
C MET A 345 -6.90 -2.70 21.19
N GLN A 346 -7.64 -3.61 21.85
CA GLN A 346 -7.54 -3.79 23.31
C GLN A 346 -6.19 -4.33 23.76
N LEU A 347 -5.59 -5.24 23.00
CA LEU A 347 -4.32 -5.88 23.33
C LEU A 347 -3.13 -4.94 23.08
N VAL A 348 -3.10 -4.27 21.96
CA VAL A 348 -1.94 -3.52 21.47
C VAL A 348 -2.04 -2.02 21.79
N GLY A 349 -3.24 -1.43 21.69
CA GLY A 349 -3.50 -0.02 21.96
C GLY A 349 -4.44 0.58 20.92
N GLU A 350 -5.50 1.27 21.37
CA GLU A 350 -6.52 1.88 20.51
C GLU A 350 -5.96 2.95 19.57
N ASP A 351 -4.83 3.56 19.92
CA ASP A 351 -4.20 4.66 19.19
C ASP A 351 -3.25 4.23 18.06
N LYS A 352 -3.21 2.92 17.72
CA LYS A 352 -2.25 2.35 16.77
C LYS A 352 -2.87 1.87 15.47
N PHE A 353 -4.18 1.77 15.40
CA PHE A 353 -4.88 1.21 14.25
C PHE A 353 -5.50 2.31 13.39
N PHE A 354 -5.41 2.11 12.09
CA PHE A 354 -6.14 2.83 11.06
C PHE A 354 -7.14 1.89 10.42
N TRP A 355 -8.07 2.40 9.63
CA TRP A 355 -8.85 1.65 8.67
C TRP A 355 -8.50 2.11 7.26
N ALA A 356 -8.67 1.25 6.29
CA ALA A 356 -8.38 1.49 4.89
C ALA A 356 -9.54 1.03 4.02
N SER A 357 -9.82 1.74 2.92
CA SER A 357 -10.81 1.30 1.93
C SER A 357 -10.21 0.43 0.83
N ASP A 358 -8.93 0.64 0.56
CA ASP A 358 -8.22 0.14 -0.62
C ASP A 358 -8.94 0.50 -1.95
N TYR A 359 -9.83 1.50 -1.92
CA TYR A 359 -10.55 1.92 -3.12
C TYR A 359 -9.59 2.50 -4.16
N PRO A 360 -9.60 2.04 -5.41
CA PRO A 360 -10.61 1.24 -6.12
C PRO A 360 -10.17 -0.19 -6.44
N HIS A 361 -9.27 -0.80 -5.71
CA HIS A 361 -8.72 -2.11 -6.07
C HIS A 361 -9.76 -3.23 -6.05
N PRO A 362 -9.61 -4.28 -6.88
CA PRO A 362 -10.65 -5.27 -7.13
C PRO A 362 -10.74 -6.39 -6.11
N ASP A 363 -9.80 -6.51 -5.20
CA ASP A 363 -9.70 -7.51 -4.15
C ASP A 363 -10.71 -7.28 -3.02
N HIS A 364 -11.29 -6.07 -2.95
CA HIS A 364 -12.37 -5.76 -2.03
C HIS A 364 -13.77 -5.76 -2.71
N PRO A 365 -14.83 -6.28 -2.06
CA PRO A 365 -16.17 -6.37 -2.65
C PRO A 365 -16.89 -5.03 -2.84
N GLY A 366 -16.36 -3.93 -2.30
CA GLY A 366 -16.90 -2.59 -2.48
C GLY A 366 -17.96 -2.14 -1.46
N ASN A 367 -18.26 -2.96 -0.47
CA ASN A 367 -19.16 -2.63 0.64
C ASN A 367 -18.40 -2.20 1.91
N TYR A 368 -17.17 -1.70 1.74
CA TYR A 368 -16.24 -1.39 2.83
C TYR A 368 -16.82 -0.46 3.92
N LEU A 369 -17.72 0.46 3.58
CA LEU A 369 -18.36 1.31 4.62
C LEU A 369 -19.37 0.55 5.49
N GLU A 370 -20.04 -0.45 4.95
CA GLU A 370 -20.93 -1.31 5.73
C GLU A 370 -20.11 -2.20 6.66
N GLU A 371 -19.10 -2.86 6.13
CA GLU A 371 -18.16 -3.68 6.89
C GLU A 371 -17.43 -2.87 7.95
N LEU A 372 -16.97 -1.65 7.64
CA LEU A 372 -16.39 -0.73 8.61
C LEU A 372 -17.35 -0.43 9.77
N ARG A 373 -18.63 -0.18 9.49
CA ARG A 373 -19.64 0.05 10.54
C ARG A 373 -19.81 -1.18 11.41
N GLU A 374 -19.82 -2.37 10.82
CA GLU A 374 -19.89 -3.64 11.55
C GLU A 374 -18.65 -3.87 12.41
N MET A 375 -17.46 -3.63 11.86
CA MET A 375 -16.18 -3.79 12.56
C MET A 375 -16.10 -2.89 13.80
N VAL A 376 -16.49 -1.62 13.67
CA VAL A 376 -16.40 -0.67 14.79
C VAL A 376 -17.57 -0.75 15.77
N ALA A 377 -18.67 -1.41 15.43
CA ALA A 377 -19.89 -1.47 16.26
C ALA A 377 -19.63 -1.99 17.70
N PRO A 378 -18.82 -3.03 17.93
CA PRO A 378 -18.54 -3.53 19.28
C PRO A 378 -17.55 -2.66 20.08
N MET A 379 -16.89 -1.68 19.45
CA MET A 379 -15.88 -0.86 20.10
C MET A 379 -16.49 0.23 20.99
N PRO A 380 -15.79 0.63 22.08
CA PRO A 380 -16.14 1.83 22.83
C PRO A 380 -15.99 3.07 21.91
N GLU A 381 -16.69 4.17 22.26
CA GLU A 381 -16.68 5.38 21.44
C GLU A 381 -15.28 5.94 21.18
N THR A 382 -14.38 5.84 22.16
CA THR A 382 -12.97 6.26 22.03
C THR A 382 -12.26 5.46 20.97
N GLY A 383 -12.37 4.14 20.98
CA GLY A 383 -11.77 3.26 19.98
C GLY A 383 -12.34 3.49 18.57
N ARG A 384 -13.68 3.69 18.48
CA ARG A 384 -14.32 4.02 17.18
C ARG A 384 -13.76 5.30 16.57
N ARG A 385 -13.72 6.39 17.34
CA ARG A 385 -13.15 7.67 16.84
C ARG A 385 -11.67 7.54 16.49
N ALA A 386 -10.92 6.80 17.31
CA ALA A 386 -9.50 6.59 17.09
C ALA A 386 -9.24 5.94 15.73
N ILE A 387 -9.85 4.79 15.44
CA ILE A 387 -9.62 4.04 14.20
C ILE A 387 -10.23 4.76 12.99
N LEU A 388 -11.40 5.40 13.13
CA LEU A 388 -12.08 6.06 12.01
C LEU A 388 -11.30 7.25 11.44
N GLY A 389 -10.48 7.95 12.24
CA GLY A 389 -9.74 9.07 11.68
C GLY A 389 -8.80 9.82 12.64
N GLU A 390 -9.04 9.79 13.97
CA GLU A 390 -8.19 10.56 14.90
C GLU A 390 -6.74 10.06 14.91
N ASN A 391 -6.52 8.75 14.77
CA ASN A 391 -5.18 8.17 14.70
C ASN A 391 -4.46 8.58 13.42
N VAL A 392 -5.13 8.52 12.28
CA VAL A 392 -4.60 8.94 10.98
C VAL A 392 -4.26 10.44 11.03
N ALA A 393 -5.19 11.27 11.52
CA ALA A 393 -4.97 12.72 11.64
C ALA A 393 -3.73 13.03 12.48
N ARG A 394 -3.52 12.29 13.58
CA ARG A 394 -2.34 12.45 14.44
C ARG A 394 -1.07 11.98 13.74
N ALA A 395 -1.08 10.79 13.12
CA ALA A 395 0.11 10.21 12.50
C ALA A 395 0.61 11.02 11.30
N TYR A 396 -0.28 11.65 10.54
CA TYR A 396 0.03 12.43 9.34
C TYR A 396 -0.02 13.96 9.57
N ASN A 397 -0.17 14.42 10.82
CA ASN A 397 -0.28 15.83 11.18
C ASN A 397 -1.38 16.56 10.36
N LEU A 398 -2.56 15.96 10.24
CA LEU A 398 -3.70 16.54 9.52
C LEU A 398 -4.55 17.37 10.49
N SER A 399 -4.42 18.68 10.42
CA SER A 399 -5.23 19.62 11.19
C SER A 399 -6.65 19.74 10.65
#